data_f02c88f0d04878c3a65b68898e887a08
#
_entry.id   f02c88f0d04878c3a65b68898e887a08
#
_cell.length_a   1.000
_cell.length_b   1.000
_cell.length_c   1.000
_cell.angle_alpha   90.00
_cell.angle_beta   90.00
_cell.angle_gamma   90.00
#
_symmetry.space_group_name_H-M   'P 1'
#
loop_
_entity.id
_entity.type
_entity.pdbx_description
1 polymer ?
#
loop_
_entity_poly.entity_id
_entity_poly.type
_entity_poly.pdbx_seq_one_letter_code
_entity_poly.pdbx_strand_id
1 'polypeptide(L)'
;MGDPASTQLLPGLDWLVKFGFGLIVAAAGLLLIRPTRRGGLRFALGVFTIEAGTLVAIRGIVAAGSSHWWQYLMPFALVLVPALFIAAVLTRLHWWRRVGFTPLREWRAPHLVVPLLLILVLPIVGLSARGVLQTTVLVLGLQIGFLLIDIFMEEVTYRGVVLEALRAFSIGSRVMISATLFGLSHLDNLFLPGADPVGVAYQVFEAVLVGVLFGAVRLRMNTIGLVMAVHAAYDLMLVLAFGHALPVAPTLPGFILATVVNLALAMLGLLMLRRPPGTAVGLQKVA
;
A
#
# COMPACT_ATOMS: atom_id res chain seq x y z
N MET A 1 -40.83 20.97 8.22
CA MET A 1 -39.46 20.66 7.94
C MET A 1 -39.40 19.20 7.58
N GLY A 2 -39.41 18.88 6.29
CA GLY A 2 -39.40 17.51 5.78
C GLY A 2 -38.06 16.87 6.05
N ASP A 3 -38.12 15.68 6.62
CA ASP A 3 -37.00 14.75 6.70
C ASP A 3 -36.44 14.56 5.28
N PRO A 4 -35.14 14.83 5.02
CA PRO A 4 -34.56 14.44 3.76
C PRO A 4 -34.55 12.91 3.76
N ALA A 5 -35.60 12.30 3.22
CA ALA A 5 -35.61 10.89 2.88
C ALA A 5 -34.33 10.64 2.08
N SER A 6 -33.30 10.23 2.79
CA SER A 6 -32.08 9.72 2.21
C SER A 6 -32.50 8.75 1.12
N THR A 7 -32.09 8.99 -0.08
CA THR A 7 -32.08 8.06 -1.20
C THR A 7 -31.18 6.87 -0.82
N GLN A 8 -31.58 6.09 0.19
CA GLN A 8 -31.04 4.79 0.42
C GLN A 8 -31.52 3.93 -0.74
N LEU A 9 -30.65 3.74 -1.71
CA LEU A 9 -30.74 2.60 -2.63
C LEU A 9 -31.16 1.39 -1.81
N LEU A 10 -32.14 0.66 -2.31
CA LEU A 10 -32.77 -0.49 -1.64
C LEU A 10 -31.74 -1.23 -0.77
N PRO A 11 -32.01 -1.42 0.54
CA PRO A 11 -31.09 -2.10 1.42
C PRO A 11 -30.73 -3.47 0.81
N GLY A 12 -29.44 -3.66 0.47
CA GLY A 12 -28.94 -4.88 -0.15
C GLY A 12 -28.39 -4.74 -1.56
N LEU A 13 -28.56 -3.61 -2.27
CA LEU A 13 -27.98 -3.41 -3.61
C LEU A 13 -26.67 -2.61 -3.61
N ASP A 14 -26.32 -1.95 -2.51
CA ASP A 14 -25.10 -1.12 -2.41
C ASP A 14 -23.82 -1.91 -2.72
N TRP A 15 -23.74 -3.14 -2.27
CA TRP A 15 -22.58 -4.00 -2.55
C TRP A 15 -22.44 -4.35 -4.05
N LEU A 16 -23.57 -4.55 -4.76
CA LEU A 16 -23.56 -4.82 -6.21
C LEU A 16 -23.07 -3.61 -6.98
N VAL A 17 -23.45 -2.40 -6.57
CA VAL A 17 -22.98 -1.15 -7.18
C VAL A 17 -21.48 -1.01 -6.98
N LYS A 18 -20.97 -1.19 -5.76
CA LYS A 18 -19.53 -1.15 -5.46
C LYS A 18 -18.76 -2.21 -6.23
N PHE A 19 -19.25 -3.45 -6.25
CA PHE A 19 -18.65 -4.55 -6.98
C PHE A 19 -18.60 -4.28 -8.48
N GLY A 20 -19.73 -3.90 -9.08
CA GLY A 20 -19.83 -3.58 -10.51
C GLY A 20 -18.95 -2.40 -10.91
N PHE A 21 -18.95 -1.33 -10.12
CA PHE A 21 -18.08 -0.18 -10.32
C PHE A 21 -16.60 -0.58 -10.27
N GLY A 22 -16.18 -1.35 -9.26
CA GLY A 22 -14.82 -1.85 -9.15
C GLY A 22 -14.39 -2.67 -10.37
N LEU A 23 -15.25 -3.54 -10.88
CA LEU A 23 -14.97 -4.32 -12.10
C LEU A 23 -14.82 -3.44 -13.34
N ILE A 24 -15.64 -2.39 -13.49
CA ILE A 24 -15.54 -1.44 -14.60
C ILE A 24 -14.20 -0.70 -14.52
N VAL A 25 -13.81 -0.24 -13.35
CA VAL A 25 -12.52 0.43 -13.12
C VAL A 25 -11.35 -0.50 -13.43
N ALA A 26 -11.38 -1.75 -12.96
CA ALA A 26 -10.34 -2.73 -13.26
C ALA A 26 -10.27 -3.04 -14.77
N ALA A 27 -11.40 -3.18 -15.45
CA ALA A 27 -11.46 -3.38 -16.89
C ALA A 27 -10.89 -2.19 -17.68
N ALA A 28 -11.16 -0.95 -17.25
CA ALA A 28 -10.54 0.25 -17.80
C ALA A 28 -9.02 0.21 -17.67
N GLY A 29 -8.49 -0.25 -16.53
CA GLY A 29 -7.06 -0.46 -16.34
C GLY A 29 -6.44 -1.45 -17.33
N LEU A 30 -7.15 -2.55 -17.65
CA LEU A 30 -6.71 -3.51 -18.67
C LEU A 30 -6.60 -2.86 -20.06
N LEU A 31 -7.48 -1.91 -20.39
CA LEU A 31 -7.40 -1.15 -21.64
C LEU A 31 -6.16 -0.23 -21.67
N LEU A 32 -5.75 0.30 -20.53
CA LEU A 32 -4.54 1.12 -20.43
C LEU A 32 -3.26 0.30 -20.63
N ILE A 33 -3.24 -0.96 -20.20
CA ILE A 33 -2.08 -1.86 -20.33
C ILE A 33 -1.89 -2.36 -21.78
N ARG A 34 -2.91 -2.31 -22.65
CA ARG A 34 -2.84 -2.79 -24.04
C ARG A 34 -1.81 -2.02 -24.88
N PRO A 35 -1.17 -2.69 -25.82
CA PRO A 35 -0.34 -3.92 -25.71
C PRO A 35 1.09 -3.78 -26.24
N THR A 36 1.76 -2.67 -26.39
CA THR A 36 3.01 -2.67 -27.17
C THR A 36 4.27 -2.32 -26.39
N ARG A 37 4.16 -1.74 -25.20
CA ARG A 37 5.34 -1.41 -24.39
C ARG A 37 5.05 -1.72 -22.92
N ARG A 38 5.72 -2.74 -22.39
CA ARG A 38 5.70 -3.11 -20.97
C ARG A 38 6.42 -2.07 -20.12
N GLY A 39 5.90 -0.82 -20.08
CA GLY A 39 6.49 0.27 -19.32
C GLY A 39 5.90 1.63 -19.65
N GLY A 40 6.37 2.65 -18.92
CA GLY A 40 5.92 4.02 -19.02
C GLY A 40 4.70 4.35 -18.15
N LEU A 41 4.31 5.63 -18.17
CA LEU A 41 3.26 6.16 -17.30
C LEU A 41 1.90 5.47 -17.55
N ARG A 42 1.56 5.24 -18.84
CA ARG A 42 0.30 4.58 -19.19
C ARG A 42 0.18 3.18 -18.60
N PHE A 43 1.28 2.41 -18.60
CA PHE A 43 1.33 1.08 -17.99
C PHE A 43 1.20 1.17 -16.47
N ALA A 44 1.92 2.10 -15.82
CA ALA A 44 1.83 2.33 -14.39
C ALA A 44 0.40 2.72 -13.95
N LEU A 45 -0.26 3.62 -14.69
CA LEU A 45 -1.65 3.99 -14.47
C LEU A 45 -2.60 2.81 -14.66
N GLY A 46 -2.37 1.97 -15.67
CA GLY A 46 -3.16 0.77 -15.90
C GLY A 46 -3.07 -0.22 -14.74
N VAL A 47 -1.87 -0.47 -14.23
CA VAL A 47 -1.65 -1.33 -13.05
C VAL A 47 -2.36 -0.75 -11.82
N PHE A 48 -2.20 0.53 -11.54
CA PHE A 48 -2.91 1.24 -10.48
C PHE A 48 -4.44 1.11 -10.61
N THR A 49 -4.98 1.33 -11.81
CA THR A 49 -6.43 1.28 -12.04
C THR A 49 -6.98 -0.14 -11.87
N ILE A 50 -6.23 -1.17 -12.26
CA ILE A 50 -6.62 -2.58 -12.02
C ILE A 50 -6.66 -2.85 -10.52
N GLU A 51 -5.62 -2.47 -9.79
CA GLU A 51 -5.57 -2.71 -8.35
C GLU A 51 -6.69 -1.95 -7.62
N ALA A 52 -6.83 -0.63 -7.85
CA ALA A 52 -7.88 0.17 -7.24
C ALA A 52 -9.29 -0.39 -7.54
N GLY A 53 -9.57 -0.77 -8.79
CA GLY A 53 -10.84 -1.39 -9.16
C GLY A 53 -11.06 -2.73 -8.47
N THR A 54 -10.02 -3.54 -8.34
CA THR A 54 -10.08 -4.83 -7.64
C THR A 54 -10.38 -4.63 -6.15
N LEU A 55 -9.70 -3.69 -5.50
CA LEU A 55 -9.95 -3.36 -4.08
C LEU A 55 -11.38 -2.87 -3.85
N VAL A 56 -11.88 -1.96 -4.69
CA VAL A 56 -13.29 -1.50 -4.60
C VAL A 56 -14.27 -2.66 -4.79
N ALA A 57 -14.03 -3.57 -5.74
CA ALA A 57 -14.87 -4.75 -5.92
C ALA A 57 -14.84 -5.67 -4.67
N ILE A 58 -13.66 -5.88 -4.09
CA ILE A 58 -13.50 -6.64 -2.84
C ILE A 58 -14.29 -5.99 -1.70
N ARG A 59 -14.18 -4.66 -1.52
CA ARG A 59 -14.95 -3.92 -0.50
C ARG A 59 -16.47 -4.11 -0.70
N GLY A 60 -16.94 -4.12 -1.95
CA GLY A 60 -18.35 -4.42 -2.28
C GLY A 60 -18.75 -5.81 -1.77
N ILE A 61 -18.00 -6.87 -2.08
CA ILE A 61 -18.30 -8.24 -1.64
C ILE A 61 -18.25 -8.35 -0.11
N VAL A 62 -17.26 -7.75 0.54
CA VAL A 62 -17.14 -7.77 2.01
C VAL A 62 -18.36 -7.12 2.65
N ALA A 63 -18.85 -6.01 2.08
CA ALA A 63 -20.04 -5.31 2.57
C ALA A 63 -21.34 -6.10 2.41
N ALA A 64 -21.38 -7.12 1.53
CA ALA A 64 -22.58 -7.94 1.32
C ALA A 64 -22.88 -8.88 2.50
N GLY A 65 -21.89 -9.23 3.32
CA GLY A 65 -22.05 -10.17 4.43
C GLY A 65 -22.09 -9.48 5.79
N SER A 66 -22.97 -9.96 6.66
CA SER A 66 -23.16 -9.42 8.02
C SER A 66 -22.58 -10.31 9.12
N SER A 67 -22.20 -11.55 8.83
CA SER A 67 -21.70 -12.47 9.86
C SER A 67 -20.28 -12.11 10.29
N HIS A 68 -19.98 -12.33 11.57
CA HIS A 68 -18.63 -12.09 12.11
C HIS A 68 -17.53 -12.80 11.32
N TRP A 69 -17.73 -14.09 10.99
CA TRP A 69 -16.78 -14.86 10.22
C TRP A 69 -16.59 -14.36 8.79
N TRP A 70 -17.66 -13.87 8.15
CA TRP A 70 -17.59 -13.28 6.83
C TRP A 70 -16.64 -12.07 6.81
N GLN A 71 -16.69 -11.23 7.83
CA GLN A 71 -15.86 -10.03 7.91
C GLN A 71 -14.36 -10.32 8.05
N TYR A 72 -13.97 -11.48 8.55
CA TYR A 72 -12.55 -11.87 8.66
C TYR A 72 -12.09 -12.78 7.53
N LEU A 73 -12.87 -13.81 7.19
CA LEU A 73 -12.47 -14.80 6.19
C LEU A 73 -12.56 -14.26 4.76
N MET A 74 -13.57 -13.45 4.47
CA MET A 74 -13.79 -13.00 3.09
C MET A 74 -12.70 -12.01 2.63
N PRO A 75 -12.28 -10.99 3.40
CA PRO A 75 -11.15 -10.16 3.02
C PRO A 75 -9.89 -10.97 2.77
N PHE A 76 -9.57 -11.92 3.65
CA PHE A 76 -8.41 -12.80 3.49
C PHE A 76 -8.49 -13.63 2.19
N ALA A 77 -9.62 -14.27 1.92
CA ALA A 77 -9.79 -15.10 0.73
C ALA A 77 -9.73 -14.26 -0.57
N LEU A 78 -10.33 -13.08 -0.56
CA LEU A 78 -10.40 -12.21 -1.74
C LEU A 78 -9.07 -11.54 -2.06
N VAL A 79 -8.26 -11.17 -1.06
CA VAL A 79 -6.94 -10.58 -1.30
C VAL A 79 -5.92 -11.62 -1.76
N LEU A 80 -6.11 -12.88 -1.37
CA LEU A 80 -5.23 -13.97 -1.79
C LEU A 80 -5.29 -14.23 -3.31
N VAL A 81 -6.46 -14.10 -3.93
CA VAL A 81 -6.63 -14.33 -5.37
C VAL A 81 -5.77 -13.39 -6.22
N PRO A 82 -5.86 -12.04 -6.08
CA PRO A 82 -5.00 -11.14 -6.84
C PRO A 82 -3.52 -11.26 -6.45
N ALA A 83 -3.19 -11.60 -5.19
CA ALA A 83 -1.81 -11.86 -4.78
C ALA A 83 -1.21 -13.07 -5.51
N LEU A 84 -1.94 -14.17 -5.61
CA LEU A 84 -1.53 -15.34 -6.39
C LEU A 84 -1.44 -15.02 -7.88
N PHE A 85 -2.37 -14.22 -8.41
CA PHE A 85 -2.33 -13.79 -9.81
C PHE A 85 -1.06 -12.97 -10.11
N ILE A 86 -0.75 -11.95 -9.29
CA ILE A 86 0.45 -11.14 -9.49
C ILE A 86 1.73 -11.98 -9.34
N ALA A 87 1.77 -12.91 -8.38
CA ALA A 87 2.88 -13.84 -8.20
C ALA A 87 3.07 -14.73 -9.43
N ALA A 88 1.99 -15.27 -9.99
CA ALA A 88 2.02 -16.06 -11.21
C ALA A 88 2.51 -15.26 -12.42
N VAL A 89 2.05 -14.01 -12.57
CA VAL A 89 2.50 -13.09 -13.64
C VAL A 89 4.00 -12.81 -13.50
N LEU A 90 4.49 -12.49 -12.30
CA LEU A 90 5.91 -12.23 -12.06
C LEU A 90 6.77 -13.46 -12.34
N THR A 91 6.29 -14.65 -11.96
CA THR A 91 6.97 -15.92 -12.22
C THR A 91 7.05 -16.19 -13.73
N ARG A 92 5.94 -16.05 -14.45
CA ARG A 92 5.89 -16.25 -15.91
C ARG A 92 6.75 -15.25 -16.67
N LEU A 93 6.86 -14.02 -16.20
CA LEU A 93 7.67 -12.96 -16.82
C LEU A 93 9.13 -12.97 -16.35
N HIS A 94 9.49 -13.79 -15.36
CA HIS A 94 10.80 -13.79 -14.70
C HIS A 94 11.17 -12.41 -14.11
N TRP A 95 10.17 -11.69 -13.55
CA TRP A 95 10.36 -10.32 -13.09
C TRP A 95 10.69 -10.19 -11.61
N TRP A 96 10.72 -11.28 -10.83
CA TRP A 96 10.99 -11.23 -9.39
C TRP A 96 12.20 -10.36 -9.04
N ARG A 97 13.32 -10.54 -9.75
CA ARG A 97 14.52 -9.71 -9.52
C ARG A 97 14.32 -8.26 -9.95
N ARG A 98 13.59 -7.99 -11.04
CA ARG A 98 13.31 -6.62 -11.53
C ARG A 98 12.45 -5.83 -10.56
N VAL A 99 11.45 -6.45 -9.98
CA VAL A 99 10.58 -5.81 -8.97
C VAL A 99 11.24 -5.74 -7.58
N GLY A 100 12.46 -6.29 -7.41
CA GLY A 100 13.27 -6.08 -6.23
C GLY A 100 13.32 -7.22 -5.24
N PHE A 101 12.92 -8.43 -5.63
CA PHE A 101 13.20 -9.62 -4.81
C PHE A 101 14.66 -10.03 -5.00
N THR A 102 15.54 -9.25 -4.37
CA THR A 102 16.98 -9.46 -4.38
C THR A 102 17.48 -9.57 -2.94
N PRO A 103 18.56 -10.32 -2.69
CA PRO A 103 19.16 -10.40 -1.36
C PRO A 103 19.55 -9.02 -0.84
N LEU A 104 19.30 -8.79 0.44
CA LEU A 104 19.71 -7.58 1.14
C LEU A 104 21.25 -7.58 1.28
N ARG A 105 21.94 -6.79 0.45
CA ARG A 105 23.42 -6.73 0.44
C ARG A 105 23.97 -5.59 1.29
N GLU A 106 23.21 -4.48 1.40
CA GLU A 106 23.67 -3.24 2.01
C GLU A 106 23.02 -2.98 3.39
N TRP A 107 22.67 -4.04 4.14
CA TRP A 107 22.09 -3.89 5.47
C TRP A 107 22.99 -3.12 6.47
N ARG A 108 24.29 -3.00 6.16
CA ARG A 108 25.26 -2.23 6.97
C ARG A 108 25.28 -0.73 6.65
N ALA A 109 24.41 -0.25 5.75
CA ALA A 109 24.29 1.18 5.44
C ALA A 109 23.28 1.86 6.40
N PRO A 110 23.69 2.29 7.61
CA PRO A 110 22.75 2.79 8.63
C PRO A 110 21.99 4.02 8.14
N HIS A 111 22.58 4.85 7.29
CA HIS A 111 21.91 6.02 6.72
C HIS A 111 20.73 5.68 5.80
N LEU A 112 20.58 4.43 5.36
CA LEU A 112 19.43 3.95 4.60
C LEU A 112 18.42 3.23 5.50
N VAL A 113 18.91 2.48 6.50
CA VAL A 113 18.08 1.66 7.38
C VAL A 113 17.45 2.49 8.50
N VAL A 114 18.21 3.40 9.12
CA VAL A 114 17.71 4.21 10.25
C VAL A 114 16.47 5.03 9.90
N PRO A 115 16.41 5.81 8.80
CA PRO A 115 15.21 6.54 8.43
C PRO A 115 14.00 5.62 8.21
N LEU A 116 14.22 4.42 7.65
CA LEU A 116 13.17 3.44 7.47
C LEU A 116 12.64 2.91 8.80
N LEU A 117 13.51 2.66 9.79
CA LEU A 117 13.10 2.23 11.12
C LEU A 117 12.43 3.34 11.94
N LEU A 118 12.78 4.60 11.70
CA LEU A 118 12.16 5.73 12.40
C LEU A 118 10.65 5.85 12.13
N ILE A 119 10.15 5.31 11.01
CA ILE A 119 8.71 5.27 10.76
C ILE A 119 7.95 4.48 11.84
N LEU A 120 8.60 3.51 12.48
CA LEU A 120 8.00 2.67 13.51
C LEU A 120 7.79 3.40 14.84
N VAL A 121 8.37 4.58 15.01
CA VAL A 121 8.26 5.35 16.27
C VAL A 121 6.80 5.72 16.56
N LEU A 122 6.06 6.18 15.56
CA LEU A 122 4.66 6.60 15.74
C LEU A 122 3.75 5.43 16.18
N PRO A 123 3.74 4.27 15.49
CA PRO A 123 2.91 3.15 15.94
C PRO A 123 3.41 2.52 17.26
N ILE A 124 4.72 2.57 17.57
CA ILE A 124 5.24 2.13 18.88
C ILE A 124 4.67 3.02 19.99
N VAL A 125 4.68 4.34 19.82
CA VAL A 125 4.09 5.28 20.79
C VAL A 125 2.59 5.02 20.92
N GLY A 126 1.87 4.84 19.81
CA GLY A 126 0.45 4.50 19.84
C GLY A 126 0.14 3.22 20.59
N LEU A 127 0.90 2.15 20.32
CA LEU A 127 0.77 0.85 20.99
C LEU A 127 1.11 0.96 22.48
N SER A 128 2.16 1.69 22.83
CA SER A 128 2.57 1.91 24.23
C SER A 128 1.52 2.69 25.02
N ALA A 129 0.84 3.64 24.39
CA ALA A 129 -0.19 4.46 25.04
C ALA A 129 -1.53 3.74 25.23
N ARG A 130 -1.90 2.86 24.29
CA ARG A 130 -3.20 2.17 24.27
C ARG A 130 -3.16 0.74 24.78
N GLY A 131 -2.00 0.10 24.72
CA GLY A 131 -1.83 -1.33 25.01
C GLY A 131 -2.25 -2.20 23.81
N VAL A 132 -2.21 -3.50 24.02
CA VAL A 132 -2.57 -4.50 23.02
C VAL A 132 -4.06 -4.81 23.10
N LEU A 133 -4.76 -4.73 21.96
CA LEU A 133 -6.17 -5.09 21.86
C LEU A 133 -6.38 -6.57 22.21
N GLN A 134 -7.34 -6.83 23.08
CA GLN A 134 -7.73 -8.20 23.43
C GLN A 134 -8.54 -8.82 22.27
N THR A 135 -8.03 -9.88 21.67
CA THR A 135 -8.68 -10.63 20.61
C THR A 135 -8.34 -12.11 20.68
N THR A 136 -9.07 -12.96 19.99
CA THR A 136 -8.75 -14.39 19.93
C THR A 136 -7.53 -14.65 19.04
N VAL A 137 -6.77 -15.70 19.35
CA VAL A 137 -5.60 -16.12 18.55
C VAL A 137 -5.98 -16.37 17.07
N LEU A 138 -7.17 -16.92 16.84
CA LEU A 138 -7.65 -17.18 15.49
C LEU A 138 -7.91 -15.88 14.71
N VAL A 139 -8.61 -14.92 15.32
CA VAL A 139 -8.88 -13.61 14.70
C VAL A 139 -7.57 -12.86 14.43
N LEU A 140 -6.65 -12.85 15.40
CA LEU A 140 -5.33 -12.25 15.22
C LEU A 140 -4.56 -12.91 14.09
N GLY A 141 -4.57 -14.25 14.01
CA GLY A 141 -3.92 -14.99 12.93
C GLY A 141 -4.47 -14.66 11.55
N LEU A 142 -5.80 -14.52 11.41
CA LEU A 142 -6.44 -14.11 10.16
C LEU A 142 -6.09 -12.66 9.79
N GLN A 143 -6.06 -11.75 10.76
CA GLN A 143 -5.66 -10.35 10.52
C GLN A 143 -4.20 -10.24 10.09
N ILE A 144 -3.28 -10.97 10.74
CA ILE A 144 -1.87 -11.00 10.33
C ILE A 144 -1.73 -11.61 8.93
N GLY A 145 -2.41 -12.70 8.65
CA GLY A 145 -2.38 -13.33 7.33
C GLY A 145 -2.89 -12.40 6.22
N PHE A 146 -4.01 -11.72 6.45
CA PHE A 146 -4.54 -10.70 5.55
C PHE A 146 -3.52 -9.59 5.33
N LEU A 147 -3.00 -9.00 6.39
CA LEU A 147 -2.05 -7.91 6.37
C LEU A 147 -0.77 -8.25 5.59
N LEU A 148 -0.21 -9.43 5.78
CA LEU A 148 1.00 -9.85 5.06
C LEU A 148 0.76 -10.00 3.55
N ILE A 149 -0.42 -10.49 3.14
CA ILE A 149 -0.78 -10.63 1.74
C ILE A 149 -1.07 -9.26 1.12
N ASP A 150 -1.75 -8.38 1.84
CA ASP A 150 -2.08 -7.03 1.41
C ASP A 150 -0.81 -6.20 1.18
N ILE A 151 0.11 -6.21 2.15
CA ILE A 151 1.41 -5.55 2.03
C ILE A 151 2.25 -6.13 0.88
N PHE A 152 2.22 -7.47 0.70
CA PHE A 152 2.86 -8.08 -0.46
C PHE A 152 2.31 -7.48 -1.77
N MET A 153 1.00 -7.35 -1.90
CA MET A 153 0.37 -6.77 -3.08
C MET A 153 0.77 -5.31 -3.27
N GLU A 154 0.64 -4.49 -2.23
CA GLU A 154 0.96 -3.07 -2.30
C GLU A 154 2.42 -2.83 -2.66
N GLU A 155 3.35 -3.47 -1.96
CA GLU A 155 4.77 -3.25 -2.20
C GLU A 155 5.19 -3.79 -3.57
N VAL A 156 4.69 -4.95 -3.98
CA VAL A 156 4.96 -5.50 -5.31
C VAL A 156 4.39 -4.60 -6.41
N THR A 157 3.19 -4.07 -6.23
CA THR A 157 2.57 -3.17 -7.20
C THR A 157 3.36 -1.86 -7.28
N TYR A 158 3.53 -1.14 -6.18
CA TYR A 158 4.04 0.23 -6.22
C TYR A 158 5.56 0.29 -6.22
N ARG A 159 6.25 -0.46 -5.35
CA ARG A 159 7.72 -0.46 -5.24
C ARG A 159 8.37 -1.48 -6.17
N GLY A 160 7.59 -2.40 -6.71
CA GLY A 160 8.02 -3.35 -7.73
C GLY A 160 7.64 -2.87 -9.14
N VAL A 161 6.41 -3.18 -9.54
CA VAL A 161 5.94 -3.07 -10.94
C VAL A 161 5.88 -1.63 -11.43
N VAL A 162 5.29 -0.71 -10.64
CA VAL A 162 5.16 0.72 -11.02
C VAL A 162 6.52 1.39 -11.14
N LEU A 163 7.41 1.20 -10.14
CA LEU A 163 8.77 1.76 -10.23
C LEU A 163 9.57 1.20 -11.43
N GLU A 164 9.42 -0.09 -11.75
CA GLU A 164 10.06 -0.68 -12.93
C GLU A 164 9.46 -0.16 -14.23
N ALA A 165 8.14 -0.03 -14.29
CA ALA A 165 7.45 0.54 -15.46
C ALA A 165 7.93 1.95 -15.79
N LEU A 166 8.22 2.74 -14.77
CA LEU A 166 8.66 4.13 -14.88
C LEU A 166 10.18 4.29 -15.07
N ARG A 167 10.91 3.23 -15.36
CA ARG A 167 12.39 3.25 -15.43
C ARG A 167 12.98 4.27 -16.43
N ALA A 168 12.22 4.71 -17.42
CA ALA A 168 12.62 5.74 -18.37
C ALA A 168 12.55 7.16 -17.81
N PHE A 169 11.88 7.37 -16.67
CA PHE A 169 11.79 8.65 -15.99
C PHE A 169 12.97 8.88 -15.06
N SER A 170 13.19 10.12 -14.64
CA SER A 170 14.16 10.44 -13.60
C SER A 170 13.85 9.68 -12.30
N ILE A 171 14.87 9.37 -11.51
CA ILE A 171 14.70 8.62 -10.25
C ILE A 171 13.70 9.33 -9.32
N GLY A 172 13.79 10.65 -9.18
CA GLY A 172 12.86 11.44 -8.38
C GLY A 172 11.41 11.33 -8.89
N SER A 173 11.21 11.48 -10.21
CA SER A 173 9.87 11.34 -10.81
C SER A 173 9.28 9.94 -10.62
N ARG A 174 10.10 8.90 -10.74
CA ARG A 174 9.65 7.51 -10.48
C ARG A 174 9.12 7.35 -9.06
N VAL A 175 9.88 7.83 -8.08
CA VAL A 175 9.51 7.75 -6.67
C VAL A 175 8.25 8.55 -6.39
N MET A 176 8.18 9.81 -6.88
CA MET A 176 7.02 10.67 -6.67
C MET A 176 5.75 10.10 -7.29
N ILE A 177 5.80 9.63 -8.54
CA ILE A 177 4.62 9.04 -9.21
C ILE A 177 4.18 7.78 -8.46
N SER A 178 5.13 6.88 -8.13
CA SER A 178 4.81 5.66 -7.40
C SER A 178 4.19 5.95 -6.02
N ALA A 179 4.74 6.90 -5.28
CA ALA A 179 4.24 7.32 -3.97
C ALA A 179 2.84 7.95 -4.07
N THR A 180 2.61 8.79 -5.08
CA THR A 180 1.29 9.40 -5.31
C THR A 180 0.24 8.33 -5.65
N LEU A 181 0.55 7.40 -6.53
CA LEU A 181 -0.36 6.31 -6.88
C LEU A 181 -0.64 5.41 -5.67
N PHE A 182 0.37 5.12 -4.87
CA PHE A 182 0.20 4.39 -3.62
C PHE A 182 -0.71 5.13 -2.62
N GLY A 183 -0.50 6.42 -2.41
CA GLY A 183 -1.40 7.19 -1.54
C GLY A 183 -2.83 7.19 -2.09
N LEU A 184 -3.00 7.41 -3.40
CA LEU A 184 -4.33 7.42 -4.03
C LEU A 184 -5.05 6.07 -3.98
N SER A 185 -4.33 4.93 -3.89
CA SER A 185 -4.99 3.63 -3.75
C SER A 185 -5.83 3.54 -2.48
N HIS A 186 -5.43 4.24 -1.41
CA HIS A 186 -6.17 4.26 -0.14
C HIS A 186 -7.53 4.97 -0.21
N LEU A 187 -7.87 5.62 -1.34
CA LEU A 187 -9.23 6.13 -1.58
C LEU A 187 -10.28 5.01 -1.62
N ASP A 188 -9.88 3.77 -1.83
CA ASP A 188 -10.76 2.60 -1.73
C ASP A 188 -11.38 2.46 -0.32
N ASN A 189 -10.71 2.99 0.71
CA ASN A 189 -11.22 3.01 2.07
C ASN A 189 -12.50 3.85 2.24
N LEU A 190 -12.81 4.76 1.31
CA LEU A 190 -14.11 5.47 1.27
C LEU A 190 -15.29 4.50 1.07
N PHE A 191 -15.04 3.31 0.53
CA PHE A 191 -16.07 2.28 0.31
C PHE A 191 -16.30 1.37 1.52
N LEU A 192 -15.50 1.54 2.59
CA LEU A 192 -15.71 0.81 3.84
C LEU A 192 -16.93 1.37 4.61
N PRO A 193 -17.72 0.50 5.27
CA PRO A 193 -18.79 0.95 6.13
C PRO A 193 -18.26 1.83 7.27
N GLY A 194 -18.85 3.00 7.46
CA GLY A 194 -18.44 3.94 8.51
C GLY A 194 -17.13 4.68 8.26
N ALA A 195 -16.61 4.67 7.01
CA ALA A 195 -15.41 5.43 6.66
C ALA A 195 -15.58 6.93 6.96
N ASP A 196 -14.57 7.51 7.57
CA ASP A 196 -14.44 8.95 7.76
C ASP A 196 -13.69 9.57 6.57
N PRO A 197 -14.35 10.38 5.71
CA PRO A 197 -13.69 10.96 4.55
C PRO A 197 -12.46 11.83 4.91
N VAL A 198 -12.49 12.50 6.07
CA VAL A 198 -11.34 13.31 6.52
C VAL A 198 -10.20 12.40 6.94
N GLY A 199 -10.50 11.32 7.65
CA GLY A 199 -9.52 10.29 8.00
C GLY A 199 -8.90 9.63 6.77
N VAL A 200 -9.72 9.29 5.77
CA VAL A 200 -9.22 8.74 4.50
C VAL A 200 -8.34 9.74 3.74
N ALA A 201 -8.75 11.00 3.63
CA ALA A 201 -7.94 12.03 2.98
C ALA A 201 -6.59 12.22 3.69
N TYR A 202 -6.59 12.18 5.02
CA TYR A 202 -5.37 12.20 5.81
C TYR A 202 -4.49 10.97 5.55
N GLN A 203 -5.06 9.77 5.53
CA GLN A 203 -4.33 8.54 5.21
C GLN A 203 -3.68 8.60 3.82
N VAL A 204 -4.41 9.07 2.81
CA VAL A 204 -3.87 9.28 1.44
C VAL A 204 -2.63 10.18 1.49
N PHE A 205 -2.73 11.31 2.19
CA PHE A 205 -1.62 12.26 2.33
C PHE A 205 -0.40 11.62 3.01
N GLU A 206 -0.59 10.97 4.15
CA GLU A 206 0.48 10.28 4.90
C GLU A 206 1.10 9.14 4.08
N ALA A 207 0.28 8.36 3.38
CA ALA A 207 0.73 7.27 2.52
C ALA A 207 1.60 7.78 1.35
N VAL A 208 1.31 8.97 0.79
CA VAL A 208 2.20 9.60 -0.19
C VAL A 208 3.56 9.89 0.43
N LEU A 209 3.61 10.50 1.62
CA LEU A 209 4.87 10.85 2.27
C LEU A 209 5.71 9.61 2.61
N VAL A 210 5.09 8.60 3.23
CA VAL A 210 5.72 7.31 3.52
C VAL A 210 6.15 6.61 2.22
N GLY A 211 5.32 6.71 1.20
CA GLY A 211 5.59 6.17 -0.13
C GLY A 211 6.86 6.69 -0.77
N VAL A 212 7.18 7.97 -0.55
CA VAL A 212 8.43 8.58 -1.02
C VAL A 212 9.65 7.95 -0.34
N LEU A 213 9.62 7.77 0.99
CA LEU A 213 10.70 7.09 1.71
C LEU A 213 10.88 5.65 1.22
N PHE A 214 9.79 4.88 1.16
CA PHE A 214 9.82 3.48 0.74
C PHE A 214 10.34 3.32 -0.69
N GLY A 215 9.88 4.16 -1.62
CA GLY A 215 10.36 4.17 -3.00
C GLY A 215 11.85 4.51 -3.09
N ALA A 216 12.31 5.48 -2.32
CA ALA A 216 13.72 5.87 -2.27
C ALA A 216 14.61 4.74 -1.72
N VAL A 217 14.22 4.15 -0.58
CA VAL A 217 14.96 3.01 0.02
C VAL A 217 14.97 1.83 -0.92
N ARG A 218 13.82 1.48 -1.55
CA ARG A 218 13.72 0.40 -2.54
C ARG A 218 14.72 0.57 -3.68
N LEU A 219 14.81 1.77 -4.25
CA LEU A 219 15.74 2.03 -5.37
C LEU A 219 17.19 2.04 -4.93
N ARG A 220 17.49 2.54 -3.73
CA ARG A 220 18.86 2.61 -3.21
C ARG A 220 19.41 1.27 -2.78
N MET A 221 18.61 0.48 -2.08
CA MET A 221 19.02 -0.83 -1.59
C MET A 221 18.78 -1.95 -2.60
N ASN A 222 18.10 -1.65 -3.71
CA ASN A 222 17.70 -2.61 -4.72
C ASN A 222 16.98 -3.84 -4.17
N THR A 223 16.29 -3.71 -3.04
CA THR A 223 15.49 -4.78 -2.42
C THR A 223 14.14 -4.27 -1.98
N ILE A 224 13.10 -5.09 -2.17
CA ILE A 224 11.75 -4.81 -1.69
C ILE A 224 11.51 -5.41 -0.29
N GLY A 225 12.23 -6.48 0.06
CA GLY A 225 11.98 -7.25 1.27
C GLY A 225 12.11 -6.44 2.57
N LEU A 226 13.07 -5.51 2.65
CA LEU A 226 13.22 -4.66 3.83
C LEU A 226 12.05 -3.68 3.97
N VAL A 227 11.60 -3.09 2.87
CA VAL A 227 10.45 -2.18 2.87
C VAL A 227 9.20 -2.93 3.28
N MET A 228 8.94 -4.12 2.72
CA MET A 228 7.83 -4.99 3.12
C MET A 228 7.87 -5.34 4.61
N ALA A 229 9.05 -5.68 5.15
CA ALA A 229 9.19 -6.05 6.55
C ALA A 229 8.87 -4.88 7.49
N VAL A 230 9.32 -3.67 7.15
CA VAL A 230 9.04 -2.47 7.97
C VAL A 230 7.57 -2.04 7.82
N HIS A 231 7.00 -2.12 6.62
CA HIS A 231 5.58 -1.85 6.40
C HIS A 231 4.72 -2.82 7.22
N ALA A 232 5.03 -4.12 7.15
CA ALA A 232 4.33 -5.13 7.95
C ALA A 232 4.44 -4.90 9.45
N ALA A 233 5.61 -4.48 9.94
CA ALA A 233 5.79 -4.15 11.35
C ALA A 233 4.99 -2.91 11.75
N TYR A 234 4.92 -1.89 10.88
CA TYR A 234 4.13 -0.67 11.09
C TYR A 234 2.64 -1.01 11.23
N ASP A 235 2.06 -1.69 10.25
CA ASP A 235 0.64 -2.02 10.23
C ASP A 235 0.26 -3.04 11.30
N LEU A 236 1.15 -4.01 11.59
CA LEU A 236 0.92 -4.95 12.69
C LEU A 236 0.78 -4.22 14.03
N MET A 237 1.61 -3.22 14.30
CA MET A 237 1.50 -2.43 15.52
C MET A 237 0.19 -1.63 15.56
N LEU A 238 -0.27 -1.11 14.42
CA LEU A 238 -1.58 -0.45 14.33
C LEU A 238 -2.73 -1.44 14.58
N VAL A 239 -2.68 -2.63 13.99
CA VAL A 239 -3.66 -3.69 14.22
C VAL A 239 -3.68 -4.11 15.70
N LEU A 240 -2.53 -4.27 16.32
CA LEU A 240 -2.43 -4.62 17.74
C LEU A 240 -2.94 -3.53 18.67
N ALA A 241 -2.78 -2.25 18.33
CA ALA A 241 -3.22 -1.11 19.13
C ALA A 241 -4.70 -0.76 18.94
N PHE A 242 -5.23 -0.91 17.72
CA PHE A 242 -6.53 -0.35 17.33
C PHE A 242 -7.51 -1.39 16.74
N GLY A 243 -7.07 -2.63 16.53
CA GLY A 243 -7.76 -3.61 15.73
C GLY A 243 -7.55 -3.33 14.22
N HIS A 244 -8.54 -3.67 13.38
CA HIS A 244 -8.55 -3.15 12.02
C HIS A 244 -8.90 -1.66 12.12
N ALA A 245 -7.99 -0.78 11.90
CA ALA A 245 -8.27 0.64 11.99
C ALA A 245 -8.91 1.13 10.69
N LEU A 246 -10.20 1.48 10.76
CA LEU A 246 -10.75 2.45 9.82
C LEU A 246 -9.93 3.74 9.95
N PRO A 247 -9.54 4.38 8.86
CA PRO A 247 -8.88 5.67 8.94
C PRO A 247 -9.82 6.68 9.62
N VAL A 248 -9.37 7.23 10.73
CA VAL A 248 -10.11 8.22 11.52
C VAL A 248 -9.37 9.54 11.44
N ALA A 249 -10.11 10.64 11.36
CA ALA A 249 -9.50 11.97 11.42
C ALA A 249 -8.65 12.11 12.69
N PRO A 250 -7.36 12.47 12.56
CA PRO A 250 -6.50 12.66 13.71
C PRO A 250 -6.91 13.90 14.50
N THR A 251 -6.55 13.93 15.77
CA THR A 251 -6.57 15.18 16.54
C THR A 251 -5.57 16.17 15.95
N LEU A 252 -5.79 17.48 16.13
CA LEU A 252 -4.85 18.49 15.59
C LEU A 252 -3.40 18.27 16.03
N PRO A 253 -3.07 17.99 17.30
CA PRO A 253 -1.69 17.67 17.68
C PRO A 253 -1.16 16.41 17.01
N GLY A 254 -1.97 15.37 16.88
CA GLY A 254 -1.61 14.12 16.19
C GLY A 254 -1.33 14.36 14.71
N PHE A 255 -2.18 15.14 14.04
CA PHE A 255 -1.99 15.57 12.66
C PHE A 255 -0.64 16.27 12.47
N ILE A 256 -0.36 17.30 13.29
CA ILE A 256 0.87 18.07 13.17
C ILE A 256 2.10 17.17 13.40
N LEU A 257 2.09 16.35 14.46
CA LEU A 257 3.21 15.48 14.80
C LEU A 257 3.49 14.47 13.67
N ALA A 258 2.50 13.73 13.23
CA ALA A 258 2.67 12.71 12.20
C ALA A 258 3.08 13.36 10.86
N THR A 259 2.46 14.47 10.47
CA THR A 259 2.82 15.19 9.25
C THR A 259 4.27 15.67 9.28
N VAL A 260 4.73 16.28 10.37
CA VAL A 260 6.12 16.75 10.50
C VAL A 260 7.10 15.58 10.41
N VAL A 261 6.83 14.48 11.13
CA VAL A 261 7.68 13.28 11.10
C VAL A 261 7.73 12.69 9.68
N ASN A 262 6.58 12.42 9.07
CA ASN A 262 6.53 11.79 7.76
C ASN A 262 7.07 12.69 6.64
N LEU A 263 6.89 14.01 6.74
CA LEU A 263 7.51 14.98 5.83
C LEU A 263 9.04 14.96 5.96
N ALA A 264 9.57 14.91 7.18
CA ALA A 264 11.02 14.80 7.39
C ALA A 264 11.56 13.49 6.82
N LEU A 265 10.86 12.38 7.00
CA LEU A 265 11.22 11.07 6.45
C LEU A 265 11.16 11.06 4.90
N ALA A 266 10.14 11.67 4.31
CA ALA A 266 10.05 11.85 2.85
C ALA A 266 11.21 12.68 2.30
N MET A 267 11.55 13.80 2.96
CA MET A 267 12.70 14.63 2.61
C MET A 267 14.02 13.85 2.70
N LEU A 268 14.23 13.07 3.75
CA LEU A 268 15.38 12.17 3.86
C LEU A 268 15.42 11.17 2.69
N GLY A 269 14.30 10.58 2.33
CA GLY A 269 14.19 9.72 1.15
C GLY A 269 14.65 10.42 -0.13
N LEU A 270 14.16 11.65 -0.39
CA LEU A 270 14.58 12.44 -1.55
C LEU A 270 16.08 12.81 -1.51
N LEU A 271 16.63 13.12 -0.35
CA LEU A 271 18.05 13.40 -0.17
C LEU A 271 18.91 12.16 -0.45
N MET A 272 18.45 10.99 -0.06
CA MET A 272 19.13 9.72 -0.40
C MET A 272 19.26 9.55 -1.91
N LEU A 273 18.26 9.97 -2.69
CA LEU A 273 18.29 9.83 -4.16
C LEU A 273 19.30 10.79 -4.83
N ARG A 274 19.65 11.91 -4.19
CA ARG A 274 20.63 12.87 -4.74
C ARG A 274 22.07 12.38 -4.67
N ARG A 275 22.40 11.51 -3.71
CA ARG A 275 23.75 10.94 -3.61
C ARG A 275 23.94 9.94 -4.76
N PRO A 276 25.03 10.04 -5.55
CA PRO A 276 25.32 8.99 -6.52
C PRO A 276 25.36 7.65 -5.78
N PRO A 277 24.95 6.53 -6.40
CA PRO A 277 25.19 5.23 -5.82
C PRO A 277 26.68 5.21 -5.48
N GLY A 278 26.99 5.11 -4.18
CA GLY A 278 28.36 5.04 -3.74
C GLY A 278 29.05 4.03 -4.65
N THR A 279 30.29 4.28 -5.00
CA THR A 279 31.19 3.32 -5.66
C THR A 279 31.33 2.10 -4.76
N ALA A 280 30.26 1.40 -4.56
CA ALA A 280 30.20 0.11 -3.93
C ALA A 280 30.81 -0.85 -4.95
N VAL A 281 32.11 -1.07 -4.76
CA VAL A 281 32.83 -2.28 -5.16
C VAL A 281 32.13 -3.05 -6.28
N GLY A 282 32.63 -2.83 -7.50
CA GLY A 282 32.63 -3.84 -8.55
C GLY A 282 31.25 -4.41 -8.94
N LEU A 283 30.45 -3.65 -9.68
CA LEU A 283 29.57 -4.30 -10.65
C LEU A 283 30.47 -4.88 -11.74
N GLN A 284 30.97 -6.11 -11.51
CA GLN A 284 31.46 -6.95 -12.58
C GLN A 284 30.34 -7.00 -13.64
N LYS A 285 30.64 -6.45 -14.80
CA LYS A 285 29.92 -6.70 -16.04
C LYS A 285 29.81 -8.22 -16.17
N VAL A 286 28.63 -8.76 -15.92
CA VAL A 286 28.26 -10.08 -16.41
C VAL A 286 27.74 -9.84 -17.81
N ALA A 287 28.58 -10.18 -18.77
CA ALA A 287 28.27 -10.21 -20.18
C ALA A 287 27.12 -11.22 -20.46
#